data_46a1793f81c77431067c0a33e878abc8
#
_entry.id   46a1793f81c77431067c0a33e878abc8
#
_cell.length_a   1.000
_cell.length_b   1.000
_cell.length_c   1.000
_cell.angle_alpha   90.00
_cell.angle_beta   90.00
_cell.angle_gamma   90.00
#
_symmetry.space_group_name_H-M   'P 1'
#
loop_
_entity.id
_entity.type
_entity.pdbx_description
1 polymer ?
#
loop_
_entity_poly.entity_id
_entity_poly.type
_entity_poly.pdbx_seq_one_letter_code
_entity_poly.pdbx_strand_id
1 'polypeptide(L)'
;PLRRQRQMCIRDSSRTTIFPILGGGERLGTLVLGRVHDDFSENDLVLGEYAATVIGMEILREKHNEVEQEARDKAAINMAINSLSYSESEAIEHIFEELGGQEGLLIASKVADRVGITRSVIVNALRKLESAGVIESRSLGMKGTFIKVKKAKFLDELERLK
;
A
#
# COMPACT_ATOMS: atom_id res chain seq x y z
N PRO A 1 1.90 -34.94 -13.58
CA PRO A 1 3.28 -35.37 -13.43
C PRO A 1 4.22 -34.17 -13.55
N LEU A 2 4.29 -33.33 -12.49
CA LEU A 2 5.03 -32.05 -12.54
C LEU A 2 6.14 -32.03 -11.47
N ARG A 3 6.74 -33.16 -11.17
CA ARG A 3 7.85 -33.23 -10.23
C ARG A 3 9.16 -33.47 -10.98
N ARG A 4 9.76 -32.42 -11.53
CA ARG A 4 11.18 -32.43 -11.85
C ARG A 4 11.94 -31.65 -10.79
N GLN A 5 12.33 -32.37 -9.74
CA GLN A 5 13.44 -31.96 -8.88
C GLN A 5 14.70 -31.94 -9.74
N ARG A 6 15.34 -30.79 -9.89
CA ARG A 6 16.66 -30.69 -10.51
C ARG A 6 17.69 -30.57 -9.40
N GLN A 7 18.41 -31.69 -9.14
CA GLN A 7 19.70 -31.59 -8.47
C GLN A 7 20.72 -30.99 -9.44
N MET A 8 21.30 -29.87 -9.08
CA MET A 8 22.33 -29.21 -9.83
C MET A 8 23.62 -29.24 -9.00
N CYS A 9 24.62 -29.97 -9.46
CA CYS A 9 25.95 -29.98 -8.85
C CYS A 9 26.72 -28.73 -9.30
N ILE A 10 27.02 -27.85 -8.36
CA ILE A 10 27.98 -26.75 -8.55
C ILE A 10 29.30 -27.21 -7.91
N ARG A 11 30.42 -26.92 -8.59
CA ARG A 11 31.80 -27.31 -8.22
C ARG A 11 32.04 -27.26 -6.70
N ASP A 12 32.72 -28.32 -6.21
CA ASP A 12 33.18 -28.56 -4.85
C ASP A 12 32.10 -28.83 -3.79
N SER A 13 31.79 -30.12 -3.62
CA SER A 13 31.11 -30.75 -2.45
C SER A 13 29.80 -30.09 -1.96
N SER A 14 29.23 -29.10 -2.63
CA SER A 14 27.92 -28.55 -2.28
C SER A 14 26.80 -29.19 -3.09
N ARG A 15 25.72 -29.58 -2.41
CA ARG A 15 24.49 -30.11 -3.01
C ARG A 15 23.41 -29.03 -2.95
N THR A 16 22.67 -28.86 -4.03
CA THR A 16 21.58 -27.88 -4.09
C THR A 16 20.30 -28.57 -4.56
N THR A 17 19.22 -28.30 -3.86
CA THR A 17 17.88 -28.78 -4.21
C THR A 17 16.95 -27.60 -4.39
N ILE A 18 16.07 -27.67 -5.38
CA ILE A 18 15.17 -26.59 -5.77
C ILE A 18 13.72 -27.07 -5.66
N PHE A 19 12.90 -26.32 -4.93
CA PHE A 19 11.48 -26.56 -4.77
C PHE A 19 10.69 -25.39 -5.38
N PRO A 20 9.77 -25.64 -6.32
CA PRO A 20 8.88 -24.58 -6.80
C PRO A 20 7.87 -24.23 -5.70
N ILE A 21 7.71 -22.95 -5.44
CA ILE A 21 6.66 -22.44 -4.56
C ILE A 21 5.44 -22.20 -5.45
N LEU A 22 4.37 -22.98 -5.21
CA LEU A 22 3.13 -22.91 -5.98
C LEU A 22 1.98 -22.44 -5.08
N GLY A 23 1.08 -21.64 -5.66
CA GLY A 23 -0.13 -21.21 -4.97
C GLY A 23 -1.16 -20.65 -5.96
N GLY A 24 -2.46 -20.93 -5.75
CA GLY A 24 -3.51 -20.45 -6.63
C GLY A 24 -3.41 -20.92 -8.08
N GLY A 25 -2.69 -22.01 -8.34
CA GLY A 25 -2.43 -22.52 -9.70
C GLY A 25 -1.25 -21.86 -10.42
N GLU A 26 -0.58 -20.91 -9.78
CA GLU A 26 0.57 -20.17 -10.32
C GLU A 26 1.85 -20.48 -9.57
N ARG A 27 2.99 -20.22 -10.23
CA ARG A 27 4.30 -20.29 -9.61
C ARG A 27 4.60 -18.94 -8.95
N LEU A 28 4.66 -18.94 -7.62
CA LEU A 28 4.90 -17.74 -6.81
C LEU A 28 6.38 -17.47 -6.57
N GLY A 29 7.21 -18.54 -6.66
CA GLY A 29 8.64 -18.39 -6.39
C GLY A 29 9.40 -19.69 -6.49
N THR A 30 10.59 -19.71 -5.88
CA THR A 30 11.48 -20.87 -5.83
C THR A 30 12.20 -20.89 -4.49
N LEU A 31 12.07 -22.00 -3.76
CA LEU A 31 12.87 -22.28 -2.59
C LEU A 31 14.13 -23.05 -3.01
N VAL A 32 15.30 -22.53 -2.68
CA VAL A 32 16.59 -23.16 -2.96
C VAL A 32 17.25 -23.52 -1.65
N LEU A 33 17.55 -24.81 -1.48
CA LEU A 33 18.28 -25.32 -0.31
C LEU A 33 19.67 -25.76 -0.73
N GLY A 34 20.71 -25.30 -0.01
CA GLY A 34 22.09 -25.69 -0.20
C GLY A 34 22.65 -26.44 1.03
N ARG A 35 23.41 -27.49 0.81
CA ARG A 35 24.12 -28.25 1.85
C ARG A 35 25.57 -28.48 1.42
N VAL A 36 26.49 -28.36 2.36
CA VAL A 36 27.91 -28.61 2.13
C VAL A 36 28.23 -30.00 2.72
N HIS A 37 28.89 -30.84 1.95
CA HIS A 37 29.38 -32.17 2.26
C HIS A 37 28.40 -33.36 2.19
N ASP A 38 27.10 -33.18 2.58
CA ASP A 38 26.17 -34.31 2.63
C ASP A 38 25.09 -34.22 1.53
N ASP A 39 24.56 -35.37 1.12
CA ASP A 39 23.39 -35.42 0.23
C ASP A 39 22.09 -35.12 1.01
N PHE A 40 21.08 -34.67 0.29
CA PHE A 40 19.74 -34.52 0.85
C PHE A 40 19.08 -35.90 0.99
N SER A 41 18.61 -36.22 2.20
CA SER A 41 17.79 -37.39 2.46
C SER A 41 16.38 -37.23 1.95
N GLU A 42 15.62 -38.33 1.85
CA GLU A 42 14.18 -38.26 1.51
C GLU A 42 13.38 -37.38 2.49
N ASN A 43 13.73 -37.41 3.78
CA ASN A 43 13.10 -36.57 4.79
C ASN A 43 13.39 -35.08 4.55
N ASP A 44 14.61 -34.73 4.13
CA ASP A 44 14.95 -33.34 3.77
C ASP A 44 14.11 -32.84 2.57
N LEU A 45 13.89 -33.73 1.58
CA LEU A 45 13.09 -33.40 0.41
C LEU A 45 11.61 -33.18 0.78
N VAL A 46 11.06 -34.04 1.64
CA VAL A 46 9.69 -33.90 2.17
C VAL A 46 9.54 -32.58 2.96
N LEU A 47 10.52 -32.27 3.82
CA LEU A 47 10.53 -31.00 4.56
C LEU A 47 10.64 -29.80 3.64
N GLY A 48 11.44 -29.87 2.57
CA GLY A 48 11.56 -28.82 1.57
C GLY A 48 10.25 -28.58 0.81
N GLU A 49 9.55 -29.64 0.42
CA GLU A 49 8.22 -29.54 -0.22
C GLU A 49 7.19 -28.92 0.74
N TYR A 50 7.20 -29.35 2.00
CA TYR A 50 6.33 -28.80 3.04
C TYR A 50 6.60 -27.31 3.26
N ALA A 51 7.88 -26.93 3.41
CA ALA A 51 8.29 -25.54 3.55
C ALA A 51 7.87 -24.69 2.34
N ALA A 52 8.06 -25.17 1.11
CA ALA A 52 7.62 -24.47 -0.10
C ALA A 52 6.10 -24.26 -0.12
N THR A 53 5.33 -25.25 0.37
CA THR A 53 3.86 -25.15 0.46
C THR A 53 3.44 -24.08 1.49
N VAL A 54 4.06 -24.08 2.68
CA VAL A 54 3.76 -23.10 3.74
C VAL A 54 4.10 -21.68 3.28
N ILE A 55 5.26 -21.50 2.65
CA ILE A 55 5.68 -20.22 2.08
C ILE A 55 4.68 -19.77 1.00
N GLY A 56 4.24 -20.67 0.14
CA GLY A 56 3.24 -20.37 -0.89
C GLY A 56 1.91 -19.87 -0.32
N MET A 57 1.43 -20.50 0.74
CA MET A 57 0.22 -20.05 1.44
C MET A 57 0.39 -18.67 2.06
N GLU A 58 1.55 -18.38 2.66
CA GLU A 58 1.84 -17.08 3.27
C GLU A 58 1.91 -15.96 2.22
N ILE A 59 2.58 -16.22 1.08
CA ILE A 59 2.62 -15.26 -0.04
C ILE A 59 1.21 -14.96 -0.56
N LEU A 60 0.36 -15.97 -0.70
CA LEU A 60 -1.02 -15.78 -1.14
C LEU A 60 -1.84 -14.98 -0.13
N ARG A 61 -1.66 -15.24 1.16
CA ARG A 61 -2.31 -14.51 2.24
C ARG A 61 -1.93 -13.02 2.21
N GLU A 62 -0.64 -12.73 2.05
CA GLU A 62 -0.14 -11.36 1.99
C GLU A 62 -0.70 -10.61 0.77
N LYS A 63 -0.66 -11.22 -0.42
CA LYS A 63 -1.28 -10.67 -1.63
C LYS A 63 -2.78 -10.39 -1.46
N HIS A 64 -3.50 -11.30 -0.81
CA HIS A 64 -4.93 -11.12 -0.56
C HIS A 64 -5.19 -9.94 0.38
N ASN A 65 -4.41 -9.82 1.44
CA ASN A 65 -4.49 -8.71 2.39
C ASN A 65 -4.18 -7.36 1.72
N GLU A 66 -3.19 -7.31 0.82
CA GLU A 66 -2.85 -6.11 0.06
C GLU A 66 -4.02 -5.66 -0.83
N VAL A 67 -4.61 -6.59 -1.60
CA VAL A 67 -5.76 -6.29 -2.46
C VAL A 67 -6.96 -5.82 -1.64
N GLU A 68 -7.23 -6.48 -0.51
CA GLU A 68 -8.33 -6.09 0.37
C GLU A 68 -8.10 -4.70 0.99
N GLN A 69 -6.86 -4.41 1.41
CA GLN A 69 -6.51 -3.10 1.95
C GLN A 69 -6.63 -1.99 0.89
N GLU A 70 -6.17 -2.25 -0.34
CA GLU A 70 -6.35 -1.30 -1.44
C GLU A 70 -7.83 -1.01 -1.75
N ALA A 71 -8.67 -2.05 -1.73
CA ALA A 71 -10.11 -1.89 -1.94
C ALA A 71 -10.76 -1.06 -0.83
N ARG A 72 -10.38 -1.32 0.44
CA ARG A 72 -10.85 -0.54 1.60
C ARG A 72 -10.40 0.92 1.51
N ASP A 73 -9.14 1.15 1.13
CA ASP A 73 -8.60 2.50 1.00
C ASP A 73 -9.32 3.28 -0.09
N LYS A 74 -9.56 2.65 -1.24
CA LYS A 74 -10.32 3.26 -2.34
C LYS A 74 -11.76 3.59 -1.93
N ALA A 75 -12.44 2.67 -1.22
CA ALA A 75 -13.78 2.91 -0.72
C ALA A 75 -13.82 4.09 0.26
N ALA A 76 -12.86 4.17 1.20
CA ALA A 76 -12.77 5.27 2.15
C ALA A 76 -12.50 6.63 1.46
N ILE A 77 -11.62 6.67 0.45
CA ILE A 77 -11.36 7.87 -0.34
C ILE A 77 -12.65 8.32 -1.04
N ASN A 78 -13.34 7.43 -1.74
CA ASN A 78 -14.56 7.75 -2.46
C ASN A 78 -15.67 8.24 -1.52
N MET A 79 -15.85 7.61 -0.36
CA MET A 79 -16.80 8.08 0.65
C MET A 79 -16.45 9.47 1.17
N ALA A 80 -15.18 9.75 1.41
CA ALA A 80 -14.71 11.05 1.88
C ALA A 80 -14.99 12.14 0.86
N ILE A 81 -14.61 11.92 -0.40
CA ILE A 81 -14.83 12.87 -1.49
C ILE A 81 -16.32 13.11 -1.72
N ASN A 82 -17.13 12.05 -1.79
CA ASN A 82 -18.59 12.18 -1.98
C ASN A 82 -19.32 12.87 -0.81
N SER A 83 -18.69 12.96 0.36
CA SER A 83 -19.25 13.69 1.52
C SER A 83 -19.01 15.19 1.47
N LEU A 84 -18.11 15.65 0.58
CA LEU A 84 -17.80 17.06 0.41
C LEU A 84 -18.93 17.77 -0.35
N SER A 85 -19.24 19.00 0.05
CA SER A 85 -20.05 19.90 -0.77
C SER A 85 -19.20 20.45 -1.92
N TYR A 86 -19.83 21.07 -2.92
CA TYR A 86 -19.13 21.67 -4.05
C TYR A 86 -18.02 22.64 -3.59
N SER A 87 -18.36 23.57 -2.69
CA SER A 87 -17.38 24.55 -2.17
C SER A 87 -16.27 23.90 -1.34
N GLU A 88 -16.55 22.76 -0.66
CA GLU A 88 -15.54 22.00 0.08
C GLU A 88 -14.61 21.26 -0.87
N SER A 89 -15.11 20.68 -1.97
CA SER A 89 -14.29 20.05 -3.01
C SER A 89 -13.35 21.05 -3.66
N GLU A 90 -13.88 22.20 -4.11
CA GLU A 90 -13.09 23.29 -4.68
C GLU A 90 -11.99 23.76 -3.71
N ALA A 91 -12.33 23.89 -2.41
CA ALA A 91 -11.35 24.22 -1.37
C ALA A 91 -10.22 23.19 -1.27
N ILE A 92 -10.56 21.89 -1.30
CA ILE A 92 -9.60 20.81 -1.18
C ILE A 92 -8.67 20.75 -2.40
N GLU A 93 -9.19 20.93 -3.62
CA GLU A 93 -8.38 20.99 -4.84
C GLU A 93 -7.32 22.10 -4.73
N HIS A 94 -7.73 23.31 -4.41
CA HIS A 94 -6.80 24.44 -4.25
C HIS A 94 -5.78 24.24 -3.13
N ILE A 95 -6.18 23.60 -2.03
CA ILE A 95 -5.26 23.26 -0.94
C ILE A 95 -4.15 22.33 -1.43
N PHE A 96 -4.50 21.27 -2.15
CA PHE A 96 -3.50 20.30 -2.60
C PHE A 96 -2.70 20.79 -3.81
N GLU A 97 -3.24 21.68 -4.65
CA GLU A 97 -2.47 22.41 -5.65
C GLU A 97 -1.40 23.31 -5.00
N GLU A 98 -1.75 24.04 -3.93
CA GLU A 98 -0.80 24.91 -3.23
C GLU A 98 0.26 24.12 -2.45
N LEU A 99 -0.12 22.97 -1.87
CA LEU A 99 0.81 22.10 -1.17
C LEU A 99 1.85 21.46 -2.12
N GLY A 100 1.48 21.19 -3.36
CA GLY A 100 2.36 20.60 -4.38
C GLY A 100 2.89 19.22 -4.03
N GLY A 101 2.23 18.50 -3.07
CA GLY A 101 2.71 17.20 -2.60
C GLY A 101 1.78 16.54 -1.58
N GLN A 102 2.30 15.45 -0.99
CA GLN A 102 1.53 14.63 -0.04
C GLN A 102 1.49 15.20 1.39
N GLU A 103 2.34 16.16 1.70
CA GLU A 103 2.37 16.81 3.02
C GLU A 103 2.87 18.26 2.92
N GLY A 104 2.37 19.11 3.79
CA GLY A 104 2.82 20.50 3.85
C GLY A 104 2.07 21.33 4.88
N LEU A 105 2.44 22.60 4.95
CA LEU A 105 1.87 23.58 5.86
C LEU A 105 0.86 24.47 5.13
N LEU A 106 -0.36 24.50 5.61
CA LEU A 106 -1.45 25.29 5.09
C LEU A 106 -1.80 26.45 6.03
N ILE A 107 -1.98 27.64 5.48
CA ILE A 107 -2.60 28.76 6.18
C ILE A 107 -4.02 28.94 5.63
N ALA A 108 -5.00 28.38 6.33
CA ALA A 108 -6.40 28.30 5.87
C ALA A 108 -7.01 29.66 5.50
N SER A 109 -6.63 30.76 6.16
CA SER A 109 -7.09 32.10 5.82
C SER A 109 -6.58 32.57 4.46
N LYS A 110 -5.32 32.28 4.11
CA LYS A 110 -4.75 32.66 2.81
C LYS A 110 -5.43 31.93 1.64
N VAL A 111 -5.73 30.66 1.83
CA VAL A 111 -6.47 29.88 0.82
C VAL A 111 -7.90 30.37 0.71
N ALA A 112 -8.57 30.61 1.84
CA ALA A 112 -9.92 31.16 1.88
C ALA A 112 -10.06 32.48 1.12
N ASP A 113 -9.12 33.40 1.36
CA ASP A 113 -9.09 34.71 0.70
C ASP A 113 -8.83 34.59 -0.82
N ARG A 114 -8.02 33.62 -1.25
CA ARG A 114 -7.67 33.41 -2.67
C ARG A 114 -8.83 32.80 -3.45
N VAL A 115 -9.52 31.83 -2.86
CA VAL A 115 -10.61 31.07 -3.51
C VAL A 115 -11.96 31.75 -3.34
N GLY A 116 -12.07 32.79 -2.46
CA GLY A 116 -13.32 33.50 -2.18
C GLY A 116 -14.29 32.68 -1.30
N ILE A 117 -13.79 31.76 -0.49
CA ILE A 117 -14.56 30.93 0.43
C ILE A 117 -14.26 31.29 1.88
N THR A 118 -15.06 30.81 2.81
CA THR A 118 -14.82 31.05 4.23
C THR A 118 -13.84 30.04 4.82
N ARG A 119 -13.07 30.47 5.82
CA ARG A 119 -12.17 29.57 6.57
C ARG A 119 -12.90 28.35 7.14
N SER A 120 -14.19 28.50 7.52
CA SER A 120 -15.00 27.42 8.06
C SER A 120 -15.23 26.30 7.04
N VAL A 121 -15.40 26.61 5.76
CA VAL A 121 -15.52 25.61 4.69
C VAL A 121 -14.27 24.77 4.61
N ILE A 122 -13.09 25.40 4.61
CA ILE A 122 -11.79 24.69 4.61
C ILE A 122 -11.65 23.77 5.82
N VAL A 123 -11.93 24.27 7.03
CA VAL A 123 -11.82 23.49 8.26
C VAL A 123 -12.79 22.30 8.26
N ASN A 124 -14.01 22.49 7.77
CA ASN A 124 -14.99 21.42 7.67
C ASN A 124 -14.57 20.35 6.65
N ALA A 125 -14.08 20.77 5.48
CA ALA A 125 -13.57 19.88 4.46
C ALA A 125 -12.41 19.01 5.01
N LEU A 126 -11.42 19.64 5.65
CA LEU A 126 -10.30 18.92 6.26
C LEU A 126 -10.76 17.95 7.35
N ARG A 127 -11.73 18.32 8.20
CA ARG A 127 -12.30 17.42 9.21
C ARG A 127 -12.97 16.19 8.60
N LYS A 128 -13.71 16.35 7.51
CA LYS A 128 -14.37 15.25 6.81
C LYS A 128 -13.34 14.26 6.28
N LEU A 129 -12.29 14.75 5.60
CA LEU A 129 -11.19 13.92 5.10
C LEU A 129 -10.41 13.24 6.23
N GLU A 130 -10.17 13.94 7.35
CA GLU A 130 -9.50 13.40 8.52
C GLU A 130 -10.36 12.32 9.21
N SER A 131 -11.66 12.56 9.38
CA SER A 131 -12.60 11.58 9.95
C SER A 131 -12.70 10.31 9.11
N ALA A 132 -12.54 10.41 7.80
CA ALA A 132 -12.46 9.26 6.88
C ALA A 132 -11.07 8.60 6.87
N GLY A 133 -10.10 9.14 7.60
CA GLY A 133 -8.74 8.62 7.67
C GLY A 133 -7.95 8.79 6.36
N VAL A 134 -8.35 9.71 5.49
CA VAL A 134 -7.69 10.00 4.22
C VAL A 134 -6.47 10.89 4.42
N ILE A 135 -6.60 11.87 5.31
CA ILE A 135 -5.53 12.79 5.70
C ILE A 135 -5.32 12.78 7.21
N GLU A 136 -4.22 13.34 7.65
CA GLU A 136 -3.97 13.75 9.02
C GLU A 136 -3.74 15.25 9.03
N SER A 137 -4.41 15.96 9.96
CA SER A 137 -4.24 17.39 10.13
C SER A 137 -3.76 17.73 11.53
N ARG A 138 -2.80 18.65 11.63
CA ARG A 138 -2.28 19.11 12.92
C ARG A 138 -2.19 20.62 12.95
N SER A 139 -2.96 21.24 13.84
CA SER A 139 -2.87 22.70 14.03
C SER A 139 -1.57 23.10 14.72
N LEU A 140 -0.86 24.06 14.13
CA LEU A 140 0.36 24.67 14.66
C LEU A 140 0.11 26.11 15.17
N GLY A 141 -1.13 26.40 15.55
CA GLY A 141 -1.54 27.70 16.02
C GLY A 141 -1.39 28.79 14.95
N MET A 142 -0.68 29.87 15.25
CA MET A 142 -0.48 31.00 14.32
C MET A 142 0.33 30.61 13.07
N LYS A 143 1.09 29.51 13.09
CA LYS A 143 1.89 29.04 11.96
C LYS A 143 1.04 28.35 10.88
N GLY A 144 -0.21 27.99 11.18
CA GLY A 144 -1.09 27.30 10.25
C GLY A 144 -1.42 25.87 10.65
N THR A 145 -1.86 25.07 9.69
CA THR A 145 -2.20 23.65 9.87
C THR A 145 -1.29 22.82 9.00
N PHE A 146 -0.59 21.87 9.61
CA PHE A 146 0.16 20.85 8.88
C PHE A 146 -0.80 19.77 8.42
N ILE A 147 -0.72 19.39 7.15
CA ILE A 147 -1.55 18.36 6.52
C ILE A 147 -0.64 17.29 5.96
N LYS A 148 -1.04 16.02 6.13
CA LYS A 148 -0.37 14.86 5.57
C LYS A 148 -1.38 13.89 4.98
N VAL A 149 -1.20 13.51 3.73
CA VAL A 149 -2.00 12.48 3.06
C VAL A 149 -1.58 11.11 3.58
N LYS A 150 -2.54 10.33 4.09
CA LYS A 150 -2.32 8.96 4.59
C LYS A 150 -2.52 7.90 3.52
N LYS A 151 -3.41 8.17 2.55
CA LYS A 151 -3.78 7.24 1.48
C LYS A 151 -3.23 7.76 0.15
N ALA A 152 -2.15 7.15 -0.33
CA ALA A 152 -1.40 7.63 -1.50
C ALA A 152 -2.28 7.87 -2.75
N LYS A 153 -3.29 7.01 -2.96
CA LYS A 153 -4.22 7.13 -4.12
C LYS A 153 -5.23 8.28 -4.00
N PHE A 154 -5.24 9.04 -2.90
CA PHE A 154 -6.19 10.13 -2.71
C PHE A 154 -6.00 11.26 -3.73
N LEU A 155 -4.78 11.66 -4.01
CA LEU A 155 -4.49 12.73 -4.97
C LEU A 155 -4.89 12.32 -6.40
N ASP A 156 -4.64 11.06 -6.77
CA ASP A 156 -5.03 10.53 -8.09
C ASP A 156 -6.55 10.51 -8.27
N GLU A 157 -7.30 10.14 -7.20
CA GLU A 157 -8.77 10.15 -7.27
C GLU A 157 -9.33 11.58 -7.23
N LEU A 158 -8.68 12.53 -6.56
CA LEU A 158 -9.05 13.94 -6.57
C LEU A 158 -8.87 14.56 -7.98
N GLU A 159 -7.78 14.23 -8.67
CA GLU A 159 -7.55 14.69 -10.05
C GLU A 159 -8.54 14.14 -11.07
N ARG A 160 -9.12 12.97 -10.82
CA ARG A 160 -10.15 12.36 -11.70
C ARG A 160 -11.52 13.06 -11.62
N LEU A 161 -11.74 13.90 -10.63
CA LEU A 161 -12.98 14.65 -10.46
C LEU A 161 -13.00 15.98 -11.21
N LYS A 162 -11.84 16.40 -11.75
CA LYS A 162 -11.70 17.54 -12.65
C LYS A 162 -12.21 17.21 -14.04
#